data_08d5092edc935ea387c46ab7c49f0a79
#
_entry.id   08d5092edc935ea387c46ab7c49f0a79
#
_cell.length_a   1.000
_cell.length_b   1.000
_cell.length_c   1.000
_cell.angle_alpha   90.00
_cell.angle_beta   90.00
_cell.angle_gamma   90.00
#
_symmetry.space_group_name_H-M   'P 1'
#
loop_
_entity.id
_entity.type
_entity.pdbx_description
1 polymer ?
#
loop_
_entity_poly.entity_id
_entity_poly.type
_entity_poly.pdbx_seq_one_letter_code
_entity_poly.pdbx_strand_id
1 'polypeptide(L)'
;MKIVNRGYLSVKALQPFIEWVNAQEDEFILDERTEPNVYLIEEDFFDLEPVIKSNFKKIFLNELQAISEDEESYPAINMENFEAWFSVEAGTSVFDCEKGGVNAD
;
A
#
# COMPACT_ATOMS: atom_id res chain seq x y z
N MET A 1 -5.15 -12.48 22.45
CA MET A 1 -4.96 -12.13 21.03
C MET A 1 -6.31 -12.15 20.33
N LYS A 2 -6.60 -11.14 19.54
CA LYS A 2 -7.89 -11.03 18.84
C LYS A 2 -7.70 -11.26 17.35
N ILE A 3 -8.70 -11.90 16.74
CA ILE A 3 -8.76 -12.02 15.29
C ILE A 3 -9.42 -10.76 14.76
N VAL A 4 -8.76 -10.09 13.81
CA VAL A 4 -9.32 -8.91 13.17
C VAL A 4 -10.11 -9.39 11.94
N ASN A 5 -11.34 -8.90 11.80
CA ASN A 5 -12.22 -9.31 10.70
C ASN A 5 -11.90 -8.59 9.39
N ARG A 6 -10.65 -8.67 8.97
CA ARG A 6 -10.16 -8.10 7.72
C ARG A 6 -9.05 -8.99 7.15
N GLY A 7 -8.90 -8.95 5.84
CA GLY A 7 -7.69 -9.41 5.21
C GLY A 7 -6.72 -8.23 5.07
N TYR A 8 -5.57 -8.47 4.47
CA TYR A 8 -4.59 -7.41 4.31
C TYR A 8 -3.87 -7.49 2.96
N LEU A 9 -3.42 -6.31 2.52
CA LEU A 9 -2.43 -6.17 1.46
C LEU A 9 -1.24 -5.45 2.05
N SER A 10 -0.05 -6.04 1.88
CA SER A 10 1.21 -5.41 2.26
C SER A 10 1.83 -4.87 0.98
N VAL A 11 2.03 -3.56 0.91
CA VAL A 11 2.45 -2.87 -0.30
C VAL A 11 3.82 -2.26 -0.08
N LYS A 12 4.81 -2.77 -0.79
CA LYS A 12 6.20 -2.34 -0.64
C LYS A 12 6.69 -1.63 -1.89
N ALA A 13 7.39 -0.52 -1.70
CA ALA A 13 7.96 0.27 -2.78
C ALA A 13 9.00 -0.52 -3.58
N LEU A 14 8.89 -0.46 -4.90
CA LEU A 14 9.90 -0.96 -5.82
C LEU A 14 10.68 0.24 -6.38
N GLN A 15 11.70 -0.04 -7.16
CA GLN A 15 12.63 0.98 -7.64
C GLN A 15 11.96 2.19 -8.31
N PRO A 16 10.95 2.04 -9.19
CA PRO A 16 10.32 3.21 -9.79
C PRO A 16 9.69 4.17 -8.78
N PHE A 17 9.03 3.64 -7.73
CA PHE A 17 8.48 4.49 -6.68
C PHE A 17 9.59 5.18 -5.89
N ILE A 18 10.63 4.42 -5.54
CA ILE A 18 11.78 4.95 -4.80
C ILE A 18 12.41 6.11 -5.55
N GLU A 19 12.62 5.94 -6.85
CA GLU A 19 13.19 7.01 -7.69
C GLU A 19 12.27 8.23 -7.75
N TRP A 20 10.95 8.00 -7.87
CA TRP A 20 9.99 9.09 -7.89
C TRP A 20 10.01 9.87 -6.57
N VAL A 21 10.03 9.17 -5.42
CA VAL A 21 10.09 9.82 -4.11
C VAL A 21 11.36 10.66 -3.98
N ASN A 22 12.50 10.07 -4.35
CA ASN A 22 13.78 10.75 -4.19
C ASN A 22 13.95 11.94 -5.14
N ALA A 23 13.14 12.02 -6.18
CA ALA A 23 13.10 13.15 -7.10
C ALA A 23 12.23 14.30 -6.62
N GLN A 24 11.45 14.09 -5.54
CA GLN A 24 10.62 15.16 -4.97
C GLN A 24 11.47 16.05 -4.06
N GLU A 25 10.98 16.40 -2.90
CA GLU A 25 11.72 17.24 -1.97
C GLU A 25 12.90 16.48 -1.35
N ASP A 26 13.92 17.26 -0.93
CA ASP A 26 15.14 16.69 -0.36
C ASP A 26 14.97 16.01 0.99
N GLU A 27 13.80 16.11 1.59
CA GLU A 27 13.55 15.61 2.94
C GLU A 27 13.38 14.11 3.05
N PHE A 28 13.09 13.44 1.92
CA PHE A 28 12.84 12.01 1.91
C PHE A 28 13.91 11.28 1.13
N ILE A 29 14.47 10.25 1.75
CA ILE A 29 15.37 9.33 1.08
C ILE A 29 14.84 7.93 1.31
N LEU A 30 14.38 7.28 0.25
CA LEU A 30 13.94 5.90 0.31
C LEU A 30 14.94 4.98 -0.37
N ASP A 31 14.96 3.75 0.07
CA ASP A 31 15.73 2.67 -0.55
C ASP A 31 14.97 1.36 -0.43
N GLU A 32 15.56 0.26 -0.86
CA GLU A 32 14.91 -1.06 -0.83
C GLU A 32 14.61 -1.58 0.57
N ARG A 33 15.09 -0.90 1.61
CA ARG A 33 14.85 -1.27 3.01
C ARG A 33 13.64 -0.57 3.59
N THR A 34 12.97 0.29 2.81
CA THR A 34 11.78 1.00 3.26
C THR A 34 10.69 0.00 3.62
N GLU A 35 10.07 0.20 4.77
CA GLU A 35 9.00 -0.68 5.26
C GLU A 35 7.78 -0.65 4.35
N PRO A 36 7.10 -1.79 4.21
CA PRO A 36 5.84 -1.81 3.48
C PRO A 36 4.74 -1.15 4.29
N ASN A 37 3.72 -0.63 3.61
CA ASN A 37 2.49 -0.21 4.24
C ASN A 37 1.47 -1.33 4.14
N VAL A 38 0.63 -1.45 5.16
CA VAL A 38 -0.38 -2.49 5.23
C VAL A 38 -1.75 -1.86 5.12
N TYR A 39 -2.56 -2.40 4.21
CA TYR A 39 -3.93 -1.95 3.99
C TYR A 39 -4.88 -3.06 4.38
N LEU A 40 -5.86 -2.76 5.20
CA LEU A 40 -6.88 -3.74 5.57
C LEU A 40 -7.95 -3.75 4.49
N ILE A 41 -8.36 -4.95 4.11
CA ILE A 41 -9.31 -5.18 3.04
C ILE A 41 -10.40 -6.13 3.53
N GLU A 42 -11.31 -6.54 2.67
CA GLU A 42 -12.35 -7.48 3.02
C GLU A 42 -11.75 -8.75 3.64
N GLU A 43 -12.47 -9.36 4.58
CA GLU A 43 -11.90 -10.43 5.38
C GLU A 43 -11.72 -11.76 4.63
N ASP A 44 -12.57 -12.05 3.66
CA ASP A 44 -12.46 -13.29 2.89
C ASP A 44 -12.37 -13.00 1.40
N PHE A 45 -11.37 -13.56 0.77
CA PHE A 45 -11.27 -13.52 -0.69
C PHE A 45 -10.58 -14.81 -1.16
N PHE A 46 -10.99 -15.31 -2.31
CA PHE A 46 -10.38 -16.48 -2.92
C PHE A 46 -9.30 -16.09 -3.91
N ASP A 47 -9.56 -15.05 -4.70
CA ASP A 47 -8.65 -14.58 -5.72
C ASP A 47 -8.11 -13.21 -5.36
N LEU A 48 -6.80 -13.07 -5.44
CA LEU A 48 -6.14 -11.81 -5.16
C LEU A 48 -6.37 -10.76 -6.24
N GLU A 49 -6.45 -11.18 -7.49
CA GLU A 49 -6.57 -10.25 -8.61
C GLU A 49 -7.78 -9.31 -8.52
N PRO A 50 -9.03 -9.81 -8.27
CA PRO A 50 -10.16 -8.90 -8.11
C PRO A 50 -10.01 -7.94 -6.94
N VAL A 51 -9.39 -8.39 -5.85
CA VAL A 51 -9.15 -7.54 -4.66
C VAL A 51 -8.20 -6.40 -5.01
N ILE A 52 -7.13 -6.70 -5.72
CA ILE A 52 -6.18 -5.67 -6.15
C ILE A 52 -6.87 -4.71 -7.13
N LYS A 53 -7.63 -5.22 -8.09
CA LYS A 53 -8.36 -4.38 -9.05
C LYS A 53 -9.32 -3.41 -8.36
N SER A 54 -9.97 -3.84 -7.29
CA SER A 54 -10.92 -3.01 -6.56
C SER A 54 -10.24 -1.94 -5.71
N ASN A 55 -8.99 -2.14 -5.33
CA ASN A 55 -8.33 -1.30 -4.34
C ASN A 55 -7.11 -0.53 -4.86
N PHE A 56 -6.53 -0.93 -5.99
CA PHE A 56 -5.22 -0.39 -6.37
C PHE A 56 -5.20 1.12 -6.59
N LYS A 57 -6.26 1.70 -7.13
CA LYS A 57 -6.29 3.14 -7.40
C LYS A 57 -6.18 3.96 -6.12
N LYS A 58 -6.98 3.61 -5.12
CA LYS A 58 -6.94 4.33 -3.85
C LYS A 58 -5.66 4.07 -3.08
N ILE A 59 -5.09 2.86 -3.17
CA ILE A 59 -3.81 2.54 -2.55
C ILE A 59 -2.70 3.35 -3.23
N PHE A 60 -2.64 3.33 -4.56
CA PHE A 60 -1.64 4.06 -5.34
C PHE A 60 -1.69 5.55 -5.00
N LEU A 61 -2.89 6.13 -5.02
CA LEU A 61 -3.06 7.54 -4.67
C LEU A 61 -2.63 7.82 -3.23
N ASN A 62 -2.96 6.94 -2.30
CA ASN A 62 -2.57 7.13 -0.90
C ASN A 62 -1.04 7.14 -0.75
N GLU A 63 -0.34 6.23 -1.45
CA GLU A 63 1.13 6.18 -1.41
C GLU A 63 1.74 7.45 -2.01
N LEU A 64 1.20 7.92 -3.13
CA LEU A 64 1.69 9.13 -3.78
C LEU A 64 1.42 10.37 -2.94
N GLN A 65 0.20 10.52 -2.43
CA GLN A 65 -0.21 11.69 -1.65
C GLN A 65 0.54 11.82 -0.33
N ALA A 66 0.97 10.70 0.24
CA ALA A 66 1.78 10.72 1.44
C ALA A 66 3.14 11.40 1.23
N ILE A 67 3.61 11.43 0.00
CA ILE A 67 4.91 12.01 -0.36
C ILE A 67 4.75 13.41 -0.96
N SER A 68 3.81 13.59 -1.87
CA SER A 68 3.62 14.86 -2.57
C SER A 68 2.16 15.08 -2.93
N GLU A 69 1.70 16.31 -2.76
CA GLU A 69 0.34 16.71 -3.18
C GLU A 69 0.31 17.18 -4.63
N ASP A 70 1.45 17.23 -5.29
CA ASP A 70 1.55 17.67 -6.68
C ASP A 70 1.11 16.55 -7.63
N GLU A 71 -0.18 16.57 -7.97
CA GLU A 71 -0.78 15.54 -8.84
C GLU A 71 -0.17 15.51 -10.24
N GLU A 72 0.42 16.63 -10.69
CA GLU A 72 1.06 16.66 -12.00
C GLU A 72 2.31 15.79 -12.06
N SER A 73 2.92 15.53 -10.91
CA SER A 73 4.11 14.68 -10.84
C SER A 73 3.78 13.19 -10.83
N TYR A 74 2.52 12.82 -10.66
CA TYR A 74 2.11 11.43 -10.52
C TYR A 74 2.19 10.69 -11.86
N PRO A 75 2.54 9.40 -11.84
CA PRO A 75 2.43 8.56 -13.04
C PRO A 75 0.94 8.32 -13.36
N ALA A 76 0.68 7.74 -14.51
CA ALA A 76 -0.68 7.31 -14.83
C ALA A 76 -1.13 6.26 -13.79
N ILE A 77 -2.33 6.44 -13.27
CA ILE A 77 -2.87 5.55 -12.24
C ILE A 77 -3.56 4.37 -12.94
N ASN A 78 -2.77 3.38 -13.26
CA ASN A 78 -3.25 2.16 -13.91
C ASN A 78 -2.58 0.94 -13.27
N MET A 79 -3.12 -0.23 -13.58
CA MET A 79 -2.62 -1.48 -12.98
C MET A 79 -1.18 -1.77 -13.36
N GLU A 80 -0.82 -1.50 -14.61
CA GLU A 80 0.54 -1.74 -15.08
C GLU A 80 1.57 -0.97 -14.25
N ASN A 81 1.32 0.32 -14.02
CA ASN A 81 2.20 1.13 -13.20
C ASN A 81 2.16 0.71 -11.73
N PHE A 82 0.99 0.36 -11.22
CA PHE A 82 0.89 -0.10 -9.84
C PHE A 82 1.76 -1.33 -9.62
N GLU A 83 1.69 -2.31 -10.52
CA GLU A 83 2.48 -3.52 -10.42
C GLU A 83 3.98 -3.29 -10.63
N ALA A 84 4.34 -2.29 -11.44
CA ALA A 84 5.74 -1.93 -11.66
C ALA A 84 6.33 -1.14 -10.48
N TRP A 85 5.50 -0.41 -9.76
CA TRP A 85 5.95 0.48 -8.69
C TRP A 85 5.91 -0.15 -7.30
N PHE A 86 5.10 -1.20 -7.12
CA PHE A 86 4.92 -1.83 -5.81
C PHE A 86 4.91 -3.35 -5.90
N SER A 87 5.47 -3.96 -4.85
CA SER A 87 5.33 -5.38 -4.61
C SER A 87 4.21 -5.58 -3.60
N VAL A 88 3.28 -6.48 -3.88
CA VAL A 88 2.10 -6.69 -3.03
C VAL A 88 2.09 -8.11 -2.51
N GLU A 89 1.95 -8.24 -1.20
CA GLU A 89 1.69 -9.51 -0.54
C GLU A 89 0.32 -9.41 0.13
N ALA A 90 -0.35 -10.52 0.29
CA ALA A 90 -1.71 -10.53 0.81
C ALA A 90 -1.95 -11.71 1.73
N GLY A 91 -2.91 -11.53 2.63
CA GLY A 91 -3.36 -12.61 3.50
C GLY A 91 -4.76 -12.34 4.00
N THR A 92 -5.37 -13.37 4.57
CA THR A 92 -6.73 -13.29 5.10
C THR A 92 -6.77 -13.36 6.62
N SER A 93 -5.62 -13.52 7.27
CA SER A 93 -5.55 -13.66 8.72
C SER A 93 -4.80 -12.50 9.33
N VAL A 94 -5.49 -11.73 10.14
CA VAL A 94 -4.92 -10.59 10.86
C VAL A 94 -5.23 -10.78 12.35
N PHE A 95 -4.21 -10.71 13.19
CA PHE A 95 -4.34 -10.88 14.62
C PHE A 95 -3.85 -9.63 15.34
N ASP A 96 -4.62 -9.19 16.33
CA ASP A 96 -4.25 -8.08 17.19
C ASP A 96 -3.69 -8.62 18.49
N CYS A 97 -2.42 -8.34 18.76
CA CYS A 97 -1.74 -8.80 19.97
C CYS A 97 -2.04 -7.92 21.19
N GLU A 98 -2.56 -6.73 20.96
CA GLU A 98 -2.82 -5.78 22.03
C GLU A 98 -4.18 -6.00 22.67
N LYS A 99 -4.39 -5.42 23.84
CA LYS A 99 -5.63 -5.58 24.59
C LYS A 99 -6.73 -4.62 24.15
N GLY A 100 -6.37 -3.51 23.55
CA GLY A 100 -7.35 -2.53 23.09
C GLY A 100 -7.92 -2.92 21.75
N GLY A 101 -8.88 -2.16 21.25
CA GLY A 101 -9.40 -2.34 19.91
C GLY A 101 -8.50 -1.67 18.87
N VAL A 102 -8.64 -2.08 17.62
CA VAL A 102 -7.96 -1.42 16.52
C VAL A 102 -8.72 -0.14 16.19
N ASN A 103 -7.99 1.00 16.13
CA ASN A 103 -8.61 2.26 15.75
C ASN A 103 -8.89 2.27 14.25
N ALA A 104 -10.07 2.75 13.89
CA ALA A 104 -10.55 2.74 12.51
C ALA A 104 -10.32 4.06 11.78
N ASP A 105 -9.51 4.92 12.29
CA ASP A 105 -9.24 6.22 11.68
C ASP A 105 -8.41 6.12 10.42
#